data_15b7498772996e7881fa7e908348a073
#
_entry.id   15b7498772996e7881fa7e908348a073
#
_cell.length_a   1.000
_cell.length_b   1.000
_cell.length_c   1.000
_cell.angle_alpha   90.00
_cell.angle_beta   90.00
_cell.angle_gamma   90.00
#
_symmetry.space_group_name_H-M   'P 1'
#
loop_
_entity.id
_entity.type
_entity.pdbx_description
1 polymer ?
#
loop_
_entity_poly.entity_id
_entity_poly.type
_entity_poly.pdbx_seq_one_letter_code
_entity_poly.pdbx_strand_id
1 'polypeptide(L)'
;ATARRMARERPLQAVLARHRVKACWFMPNFQNPLGCLMPDQAKRDLVAMLAAREIPLIEDDVYGELYFGRHQPPPAKAFDRAGAVMHCGSFSKCLAPGYRVGWVAAGRHAQAVERLKLMTSLSAPVPSQEAITGYLQQGGYDRHLRQLRQALAGSQARALRTVEKHFPKGTRVTRPEGGYFLWIELPPSIDAWQLHRLALSHSISLAPGQIFSAGGRFGHCLRLNFGHAADKRVDQAIKTVGQLAGSLLAPPA
;
A
#
# COMPACT_ATOMS: atom_id res chain seq x y z
N ALA A 1 -3.33 15.42 6.55
CA ALA A 1 -3.89 15.35 7.92
C ALA A 1 -4.41 13.94 8.26
N THR A 2 -5.08 13.23 7.35
CA THR A 2 -5.70 11.91 7.59
C THR A 2 -4.65 10.80 7.76
N ALA A 3 -3.57 10.79 6.97
CA ALA A 3 -2.50 9.81 7.10
C ALA A 3 -1.77 9.90 8.46
N ARG A 4 -1.55 11.13 8.98
CA ARG A 4 -1.00 11.34 10.32
C ARG A 4 -1.96 10.93 11.44
N ARG A 5 -3.26 10.88 11.18
CA ARG A 5 -4.28 10.51 12.19
C ARG A 5 -4.38 9.01 12.38
N MET A 6 -4.06 8.19 11.36
CA MET A 6 -4.05 6.72 11.45
C MET A 6 -2.78 6.15 12.11
N ALA A 7 -1.67 6.86 12.09
CA ALA A 7 -0.40 6.46 12.70
C ALA A 7 -0.27 6.81 14.19
N ARG A 8 -1.36 7.20 14.87
CA ARG A 8 -1.31 7.52 16.31
C ARG A 8 -1.38 6.25 17.13
N GLU A 9 -0.38 6.01 17.98
CA GLU A 9 -0.26 4.88 18.91
C GLU A 9 -1.45 4.73 19.87
N ARG A 10 -2.09 5.82 20.26
CA ARG A 10 -3.22 5.83 21.21
C ARG A 10 -4.39 4.92 20.81
N PRO A 11 -4.83 4.84 19.52
CA PRO A 11 -5.88 3.91 19.13
C PRO A 11 -5.49 2.44 19.32
N LEU A 12 -4.23 2.08 19.02
CA LEU A 12 -3.76 0.70 19.18
C LEU A 12 -3.69 0.31 20.67
N GLN A 13 -3.13 1.16 21.52
CA GLN A 13 -3.08 0.90 22.97
C GLN A 13 -4.48 0.69 23.56
N ALA A 14 -5.47 1.49 23.13
CA ALA A 14 -6.85 1.33 23.58
C ALA A 14 -7.47 0.00 23.14
N VAL A 15 -7.15 -0.48 21.93
CA VAL A 15 -7.59 -1.80 21.45
C VAL A 15 -6.92 -2.92 22.23
N LEU A 16 -5.60 -2.83 22.46
CA LEU A 16 -4.83 -3.82 23.19
C LEU A 16 -5.27 -3.93 24.67
N ALA A 17 -5.77 -2.83 25.26
CA ALA A 17 -6.29 -2.82 26.63
C ALA A 17 -7.69 -3.47 26.75
N ARG A 18 -8.48 -3.47 25.67
CA ARG A 18 -9.89 -3.94 25.67
C ARG A 18 -10.07 -5.32 25.07
N HIS A 19 -9.13 -5.78 24.25
CA HIS A 19 -9.27 -7.01 23.48
C HIS A 19 -8.07 -7.94 23.67
N ARG A 20 -8.33 -9.25 23.71
CA ARG A 20 -7.27 -10.26 23.68
C ARG A 20 -6.76 -10.42 22.25
N VAL A 21 -5.84 -9.55 21.83
CA VAL A 21 -5.23 -9.55 20.51
C VAL A 21 -4.23 -10.69 20.39
N LYS A 22 -4.33 -11.50 19.35
CA LYS A 22 -3.45 -12.65 19.09
C LYS A 22 -2.27 -12.29 18.17
N ALA A 23 -2.46 -11.35 17.28
CA ALA A 23 -1.44 -10.83 16.38
C ALA A 23 -1.86 -9.45 15.86
N CYS A 24 -0.89 -8.67 15.43
CA CYS A 24 -1.14 -7.43 14.70
C CYS A 24 -0.63 -7.59 13.25
N TRP A 25 -1.38 -7.06 12.29
CA TRP A 25 -0.94 -6.97 10.90
C TRP A 25 -0.87 -5.51 10.48
N PHE A 26 0.33 -5.05 10.06
CA PHE A 26 0.57 -3.69 9.63
C PHE A 26 1.37 -3.65 8.33
N MET A 27 1.19 -2.56 7.58
CA MET A 27 2.01 -2.17 6.44
C MET A 27 2.74 -0.86 6.80
N PRO A 28 3.91 -0.91 7.45
CA PRO A 28 4.61 0.29 7.89
C PRO A 28 5.15 1.13 6.74
N ASN A 29 5.54 0.50 5.62
CA ASN A 29 6.10 1.17 4.45
C ASN A 29 5.07 1.22 3.32
N PHE A 30 4.76 2.44 2.83
CA PHE A 30 3.92 2.69 1.67
C PHE A 30 2.55 2.00 1.72
N GLN A 31 1.89 2.15 2.86
CA GLN A 31 0.66 1.46 3.23
C GLN A 31 -0.44 1.57 2.17
N ASN A 32 -1.07 0.46 1.84
CA ASN A 32 -2.27 0.40 1.01
C ASN A 32 -3.52 0.58 1.90
N PRO A 33 -4.36 1.61 1.69
CA PRO A 33 -4.48 2.42 0.47
C PRO A 33 -3.81 3.81 0.51
N LEU A 34 -3.27 4.25 1.64
CA LEU A 34 -2.90 5.65 1.89
C LEU A 34 -1.56 6.06 1.26
N GLY A 35 -0.69 5.10 0.96
CA GLY A 35 0.70 5.35 0.54
C GLY A 35 1.59 5.90 1.66
N CYS A 36 1.13 5.93 2.91
CA CYS A 36 1.90 6.52 4.01
C CYS A 36 3.10 5.65 4.40
N LEU A 37 4.16 6.33 4.84
CA LEU A 37 5.34 5.74 5.46
C LEU A 37 5.30 6.00 6.96
N MET A 38 5.44 4.95 7.76
CA MET A 38 5.55 5.07 9.22
C MET A 38 6.97 5.55 9.57
N PRO A 39 7.12 6.62 10.38
CA PRO A 39 8.43 7.06 10.84
C PRO A 39 9.17 5.96 11.62
N ASP A 40 10.50 5.94 11.54
CA ASP A 40 11.32 4.91 12.17
C ASP A 40 11.12 4.85 13.68
N GLN A 41 10.96 6.00 14.35
CA GLN A 41 10.67 6.01 15.79
C GLN A 41 9.32 5.33 16.08
N ALA A 42 8.28 5.58 15.28
CA ALA A 42 6.99 4.93 15.46
C ALA A 42 7.05 3.40 15.21
N LYS A 43 7.91 2.94 14.28
CA LYS A 43 8.18 1.51 14.09
C LYS A 43 8.85 0.90 15.31
N ARG A 44 9.88 1.59 15.90
CA ARG A 44 10.55 1.16 17.13
C ARG A 44 9.56 1.03 18.29
N ASP A 45 8.73 2.05 18.47
CA ASP A 45 7.75 2.10 19.56
C ASP A 45 6.68 1.03 19.39
N LEU A 46 6.21 0.79 18.16
CA LEU A 46 5.28 -0.28 17.81
C LEU A 46 5.86 -1.66 18.16
N VAL A 47 7.08 -1.94 17.69
CA VAL A 47 7.76 -3.22 17.92
C VAL A 47 7.98 -3.45 19.42
N ALA A 48 8.48 -2.45 20.13
CA ALA A 48 8.70 -2.53 21.58
C ALA A 48 7.39 -2.76 22.36
N MET A 49 6.33 -2.04 22.00
CA MET A 49 5.00 -2.16 22.61
C MET A 49 4.41 -3.56 22.44
N LEU A 50 4.51 -4.14 21.24
CA LEU A 50 3.98 -5.47 20.94
C LEU A 50 4.85 -6.58 21.57
N ALA A 51 6.17 -6.42 21.55
CA ALA A 51 7.09 -7.36 22.16
C ALA A 51 6.87 -7.47 23.70
N ALA A 52 6.67 -6.34 24.38
CA ALA A 52 6.36 -6.30 25.82
C ALA A 52 5.05 -7.01 26.21
N ARG A 53 4.18 -7.27 25.20
CA ARG A 53 2.89 -7.98 25.37
C ARG A 53 2.89 -9.37 24.74
N GLU A 54 4.04 -9.82 24.26
CA GLU A 54 4.20 -11.09 23.54
C GLU A 54 3.26 -11.25 22.32
N ILE A 55 2.85 -10.11 21.71
CA ILE A 55 1.97 -10.08 20.54
C ILE A 55 2.84 -10.06 19.27
N PRO A 56 2.74 -11.06 18.39
CA PRO A 56 3.48 -11.08 17.14
C PRO A 56 2.98 -9.99 16.18
N LEU A 57 3.92 -9.39 15.45
CA LEU A 57 3.65 -8.46 14.35
C LEU A 57 3.85 -9.16 13.01
N ILE A 58 2.81 -9.20 12.20
CA ILE A 58 2.90 -9.53 10.77
C ILE A 58 3.14 -8.22 10.03
N GLU A 59 4.35 -8.03 9.55
CA GLU A 59 4.74 -6.87 8.76
C GLU A 59 4.58 -7.19 7.27
N ASP A 60 3.64 -6.54 6.61
CA ASP A 60 3.45 -6.64 5.16
C ASP A 60 4.26 -5.51 4.47
N ASP A 61 5.41 -5.86 3.92
CA ASP A 61 6.35 -4.91 3.30
C ASP A 61 6.50 -5.13 1.79
N VAL A 62 5.44 -5.57 1.12
CA VAL A 62 5.45 -5.86 -0.32
C VAL A 62 5.75 -4.64 -1.20
N TYR A 63 5.72 -3.43 -0.65
CA TYR A 63 6.05 -2.17 -1.34
C TYR A 63 7.39 -1.58 -0.91
N GLY A 64 8.10 -2.16 0.07
CA GLY A 64 9.31 -1.59 0.66
C GLY A 64 10.43 -1.28 -0.34
N GLU A 65 10.50 -2.04 -1.44
CA GLU A 65 11.45 -1.80 -2.54
C GLU A 65 11.09 -0.60 -3.44
N LEU A 66 9.87 -0.05 -3.34
CA LEU A 66 9.35 0.98 -4.25
C LEU A 66 9.45 2.39 -3.67
N TYR A 67 10.56 2.72 -3.01
CA TYR A 67 10.82 4.04 -2.43
C TYR A 67 11.34 5.04 -3.48
N PHE A 68 11.10 6.34 -3.26
CA PHE A 68 11.55 7.42 -4.15
C PHE A 68 12.71 8.22 -3.57
N GLY A 69 13.00 8.05 -2.28
CA GLY A 69 14.12 8.68 -1.59
C GLY A 69 15.48 8.09 -1.99
N ARG A 70 16.54 8.58 -1.33
CA ARG A 70 17.91 8.07 -1.54
C ARG A 70 18.13 6.70 -0.90
N HIS A 71 17.41 6.41 0.18
CA HIS A 71 17.57 5.20 0.98
C HIS A 71 16.24 4.50 1.15
N GLN A 72 16.28 3.17 1.15
CA GLN A 72 15.14 2.34 1.50
C GLN A 72 14.76 2.57 2.96
N PRO A 73 13.49 2.83 3.28
CA PRO A 73 13.06 2.92 4.67
C PRO A 73 13.21 1.55 5.34
N PRO A 74 13.79 1.50 6.55
CA PRO A 74 13.94 0.23 7.25
C PRO A 74 12.57 -0.40 7.55
N PRO A 75 12.43 -1.72 7.43
CA PRO A 75 11.23 -2.40 7.91
C PRO A 75 11.14 -2.37 9.44
N ALA A 76 9.96 -2.60 10.00
CA ALA A 76 9.80 -2.75 11.45
C ALA A 76 10.63 -3.90 12.01
N LYS A 77 10.84 -4.95 11.21
CA LYS A 77 11.74 -6.08 11.49
C LYS A 77 13.16 -5.65 11.87
N ALA A 78 13.66 -4.56 11.31
CA ALA A 78 15.00 -4.05 11.63
C ALA A 78 15.16 -3.62 13.11
N PHE A 79 14.05 -3.37 13.79
CA PHE A 79 14.01 -2.98 15.21
C PHE A 79 13.64 -4.13 16.15
N ASP A 80 13.41 -5.34 15.61
CA ASP A 80 12.97 -6.51 16.36
C ASP A 80 14.14 -7.23 17.04
N ARG A 81 14.23 -7.12 18.34
CA ARG A 81 15.21 -7.84 19.18
C ARG A 81 14.66 -9.17 19.72
N ALA A 82 13.34 -9.33 19.75
CA ALA A 82 12.66 -10.48 20.37
C ALA A 82 12.31 -11.59 19.36
N GLY A 83 12.57 -11.39 18.05
CA GLY A 83 12.17 -12.30 17.00
C GLY A 83 10.65 -12.40 16.80
N ALA A 84 9.88 -11.39 17.24
CA ALA A 84 8.43 -11.40 17.22
C ALA A 84 7.81 -10.83 15.95
N VAL A 85 8.61 -10.17 15.08
CA VAL A 85 8.16 -9.62 13.81
C VAL A 85 8.35 -10.65 12.70
N MET A 86 7.25 -10.99 12.03
CA MET A 86 7.23 -11.78 10.79
C MET A 86 7.20 -10.81 9.61
N HIS A 87 8.35 -10.59 8.98
CA HIS A 87 8.49 -9.67 7.85
C HIS A 87 8.19 -10.40 6.54
N CYS A 88 7.16 -9.93 5.83
CA CYS A 88 6.67 -10.51 4.58
C CYS A 88 7.04 -9.64 3.38
N GLY A 89 7.69 -10.24 2.38
CA GLY A 89 8.01 -9.61 1.12
C GLY A 89 7.47 -10.39 -0.08
N SER A 90 7.44 -9.75 -1.25
CA SER A 90 6.92 -10.37 -2.47
C SER A 90 7.55 -9.76 -3.71
N PHE A 91 7.82 -10.59 -4.71
CA PHE A 91 8.23 -10.14 -6.04
C PHE A 91 7.05 -9.63 -6.89
N SER A 92 5.81 -9.82 -6.44
CA SER A 92 4.61 -9.46 -7.21
C SER A 92 4.48 -7.95 -7.48
N LYS A 93 5.03 -7.09 -6.61
CA LYS A 93 4.87 -5.63 -6.71
C LYS A 93 6.08 -4.94 -7.32
N CYS A 94 7.24 -5.55 -7.22
CA CYS A 94 8.51 -4.97 -7.65
C CYS A 94 9.13 -5.68 -8.88
N LEU A 95 8.64 -6.87 -9.27
CA LEU A 95 9.16 -7.61 -10.41
C LEU A 95 8.04 -8.14 -11.31
N ALA A 96 7.33 -9.20 -10.90
CA ALA A 96 6.36 -9.87 -11.76
C ALA A 96 5.20 -10.49 -10.94
N PRO A 97 3.98 -9.94 -11.04
CA PRO A 97 2.83 -10.44 -10.27
C PRO A 97 2.42 -11.86 -10.67
N GLY A 98 2.67 -12.28 -11.91
CA GLY A 98 2.30 -13.60 -12.43
C GLY A 98 3.10 -14.77 -11.82
N TYR A 99 4.29 -14.52 -11.33
CA TYR A 99 5.14 -15.57 -10.73
C TYR A 99 4.64 -16.09 -9.39
N ARG A 100 3.85 -15.31 -8.66
CA ARG A 100 3.25 -15.69 -7.37
C ARG A 100 4.28 -16.15 -6.32
N VAL A 101 5.44 -15.50 -6.27
CA VAL A 101 6.51 -15.81 -5.30
C VAL A 101 6.61 -14.68 -4.28
N GLY A 102 6.67 -15.06 -3.02
CA GLY A 102 6.94 -14.20 -1.88
C GLY A 102 7.71 -14.98 -0.81
N TRP A 103 8.08 -14.29 0.23
CA TRP A 103 8.88 -14.86 1.32
C TRP A 103 8.49 -14.23 2.66
N VAL A 104 8.86 -14.91 3.73
CA VAL A 104 8.69 -14.40 5.09
C VAL A 104 9.92 -14.68 5.93
N ALA A 105 10.45 -13.62 6.58
CA ALA A 105 11.46 -13.74 7.62
C ALA A 105 10.73 -13.78 8.98
N ALA A 106 10.31 -14.99 9.38
CA ALA A 106 9.34 -15.20 10.45
C ALA A 106 9.94 -15.17 11.87
N GLY A 107 11.26 -14.99 12.03
CA GLY A 107 11.92 -14.90 13.33
C GLY A 107 11.68 -16.15 14.17
N ARG A 108 11.29 -16.01 15.44
CA ARG A 108 11.01 -17.15 16.34
C ARG A 108 9.82 -18.02 15.90
N HIS A 109 9.02 -17.55 14.95
CA HIS A 109 7.86 -18.28 14.42
C HIS A 109 8.18 -19.09 13.17
N ALA A 110 9.44 -19.14 12.71
CA ALA A 110 9.84 -19.74 11.44
C ALA A 110 9.37 -21.19 11.29
N GLN A 111 9.63 -22.03 12.28
CA GLN A 111 9.25 -23.45 12.26
C GLN A 111 7.72 -23.66 12.19
N ALA A 112 6.95 -22.82 12.91
CA ALA A 112 5.49 -22.90 12.90
C ALA A 112 4.93 -22.46 11.54
N VAL A 113 5.49 -21.39 10.95
CA VAL A 113 5.10 -20.89 9.63
C VAL A 113 5.43 -21.91 8.54
N GLU A 114 6.62 -22.52 8.59
CA GLU A 114 7.03 -23.57 7.65
C GLU A 114 6.07 -24.76 7.69
N ARG A 115 5.74 -25.25 8.89
CA ARG A 115 4.80 -26.35 9.07
C ARG A 115 3.40 -26.00 8.54
N LEU A 116 2.88 -24.80 8.82
CA LEU A 116 1.60 -24.34 8.31
C LEU A 116 1.61 -24.20 6.79
N LYS A 117 2.71 -23.67 6.23
CA LYS A 117 2.89 -23.57 4.77
C LYS A 117 2.84 -24.95 4.10
N LEU A 118 3.55 -25.93 4.65
CA LEU A 118 3.51 -27.31 4.16
C LEU A 118 2.09 -27.88 4.15
N MET A 119 1.33 -27.63 5.22
CA MET A 119 -0.04 -28.13 5.36
C MET A 119 -1.08 -27.42 4.47
N THR A 120 -0.82 -26.17 4.08
CA THR A 120 -1.81 -25.34 3.36
C THR A 120 -1.52 -25.20 1.86
N SER A 121 -0.26 -25.10 1.46
CA SER A 121 0.11 -24.79 0.08
C SER A 121 1.31 -25.57 -0.46
N LEU A 122 1.92 -26.46 0.35
CA LEU A 122 3.13 -27.21 0.05
C LEU A 122 4.30 -26.27 -0.33
N SER A 123 4.41 -25.91 -1.61
CA SER A 123 5.47 -25.03 -2.11
C SER A 123 4.93 -23.99 -3.09
N ALA A 124 5.68 -22.91 -3.31
CA ALA A 124 5.48 -22.05 -4.48
C ALA A 124 5.92 -22.81 -5.75
N PRO A 125 5.40 -22.43 -6.95
CA PRO A 125 5.76 -23.06 -8.21
C PRO A 125 7.28 -23.03 -8.45
N VAL A 126 7.92 -24.17 -8.63
CA VAL A 126 9.37 -24.29 -8.84
C VAL A 126 9.86 -23.49 -10.06
N PRO A 127 9.20 -23.56 -11.25
CA PRO A 127 9.64 -22.77 -12.40
C PRO A 127 9.70 -21.26 -12.13
N SER A 128 8.75 -20.73 -11.34
CA SER A 128 8.75 -19.32 -10.95
C SER A 128 9.90 -18.97 -10.04
N GLN A 129 10.24 -19.85 -9.09
CA GLN A 129 11.38 -19.68 -8.19
C GLN A 129 12.71 -19.70 -8.96
N GLU A 130 12.90 -20.67 -9.86
CA GLU A 130 14.09 -20.78 -10.70
C GLU A 130 14.27 -19.56 -11.61
N ALA A 131 13.20 -19.07 -12.24
CA ALA A 131 13.25 -17.89 -13.07
C ALA A 131 13.67 -16.65 -12.28
N ILE A 132 13.14 -16.46 -11.07
CA ILE A 132 13.53 -15.34 -10.18
C ILE A 132 14.98 -15.53 -9.71
N THR A 133 15.37 -16.72 -9.31
CA THR A 133 16.72 -17.04 -8.86
C THR A 133 17.75 -16.71 -9.96
N GLY A 134 17.54 -17.17 -11.19
CA GLY A 134 18.41 -16.85 -12.32
C GLY A 134 18.48 -15.35 -12.60
N TYR A 135 17.37 -14.63 -12.50
CA TYR A 135 17.36 -13.17 -12.67
C TYR A 135 18.13 -12.44 -11.57
N LEU A 136 18.01 -12.86 -10.31
CA LEU A 136 18.75 -12.30 -9.20
C LEU A 136 20.26 -12.56 -9.32
N GLN A 137 20.66 -13.76 -9.71
CA GLN A 137 22.07 -14.14 -9.90
C GLN A 137 22.76 -13.35 -11.02
N GLN A 138 22.03 -12.97 -12.06
CA GLN A 138 22.55 -12.16 -13.17
C GLN A 138 22.71 -10.67 -12.83
N GLY A 139 22.35 -10.22 -11.62
CA GLY A 139 22.53 -8.83 -11.16
C GLY A 139 21.60 -7.80 -11.84
N GLY A 140 20.60 -8.26 -12.60
CA GLY A 140 19.65 -7.38 -13.30
C GLY A 140 18.64 -6.69 -12.37
N TYR A 141 18.39 -7.28 -11.21
CA TYR A 141 17.33 -6.85 -10.29
C TYR A 141 17.51 -5.43 -9.77
N ASP A 142 18.70 -5.06 -9.32
CA ASP A 142 18.99 -3.72 -8.80
C ASP A 142 18.84 -2.64 -9.89
N ARG A 143 19.25 -2.95 -11.12
CA ARG A 143 19.04 -2.05 -12.27
C ARG A 143 17.56 -1.88 -12.54
N HIS A 144 16.80 -2.97 -12.55
CA HIS A 144 15.36 -2.96 -12.72
C HIS A 144 14.68 -2.10 -11.64
N LEU A 145 15.01 -2.29 -10.38
CA LEU A 145 14.43 -1.51 -9.28
C LEU A 145 14.72 -0.01 -9.40
N ARG A 146 15.95 0.37 -9.78
CA ARG A 146 16.28 1.79 -10.02
C ARG A 146 15.42 2.41 -11.11
N GLN A 147 15.27 1.71 -12.25
CA GLN A 147 14.44 2.15 -13.35
C GLN A 147 12.95 2.22 -12.96
N LEU A 148 12.45 1.20 -12.25
CA LEU A 148 11.08 1.15 -11.77
C LEU A 148 10.75 2.30 -10.81
N ARG A 149 11.61 2.56 -9.83
CA ARG A 149 11.45 3.70 -8.89
C ARG A 149 11.41 5.03 -9.62
N GLN A 150 12.29 5.25 -10.59
CA GLN A 150 12.29 6.47 -11.40
C GLN A 150 11.02 6.62 -12.23
N ALA A 151 10.57 5.54 -12.87
CA ALA A 151 9.33 5.52 -13.64
C ALA A 151 8.11 5.81 -12.77
N LEU A 152 8.03 5.20 -11.58
CA LEU A 152 6.95 5.40 -10.62
C LEU A 152 6.93 6.84 -10.08
N ALA A 153 8.07 7.41 -9.73
CA ALA A 153 8.15 8.80 -9.29
C ALA A 153 7.66 9.77 -10.39
N GLY A 154 8.04 9.52 -11.64
CA GLY A 154 7.55 10.29 -12.79
C GLY A 154 6.03 10.13 -13.00
N SER A 155 5.51 8.92 -12.84
CA SER A 155 4.06 8.64 -12.95
C SER A 155 3.28 9.31 -11.82
N GLN A 156 3.79 9.28 -10.59
CA GLN A 156 3.20 10.01 -9.46
C GLN A 156 3.11 11.50 -9.75
N ALA A 157 4.20 12.10 -10.20
CA ALA A 157 4.22 13.54 -10.50
C ALA A 157 3.20 13.92 -11.58
N ARG A 158 3.02 13.10 -12.61
CA ARG A 158 1.97 13.31 -13.65
C ARG A 158 0.57 13.17 -13.05
N ALA A 159 0.31 12.10 -12.29
CA ALA A 159 -0.99 11.88 -11.68
C ALA A 159 -1.38 13.02 -10.74
N LEU A 160 -0.45 13.51 -9.90
CA LEU A 160 -0.67 14.64 -9.00
C LEU A 160 -1.03 15.92 -9.76
N ARG A 161 -0.33 16.25 -10.84
CA ARG A 161 -0.65 17.41 -11.69
C ARG A 161 -2.03 17.27 -12.34
N THR A 162 -2.39 16.08 -12.81
CA THR A 162 -3.70 15.82 -13.43
C THR A 162 -4.83 15.96 -12.40
N VAL A 163 -4.63 15.45 -11.19
CA VAL A 163 -5.59 15.63 -10.07
C VAL A 163 -5.75 17.11 -9.73
N GLU A 164 -4.65 17.84 -9.55
CA GLU A 164 -4.66 19.27 -9.21
C GLU A 164 -5.41 20.10 -10.26
N LYS A 165 -5.24 19.76 -11.53
CA LYS A 165 -5.83 20.50 -12.67
C LYS A 165 -7.32 20.20 -12.89
N HIS A 166 -7.78 18.98 -12.64
CA HIS A 166 -9.06 18.49 -13.14
C HIS A 166 -10.06 18.09 -12.05
N PHE A 167 -9.60 17.89 -10.82
CA PHE A 167 -10.51 17.55 -9.72
C PHE A 167 -11.14 18.80 -9.11
N PRO A 168 -12.32 18.67 -8.50
CA PRO A 168 -13.02 19.82 -7.92
C PRO A 168 -12.23 20.46 -6.79
N LYS A 169 -12.45 21.78 -6.59
CA LYS A 169 -11.88 22.52 -5.45
C LYS A 169 -12.23 21.84 -4.13
N GLY A 170 -11.29 21.82 -3.19
CA GLY A 170 -11.45 21.12 -1.91
C GLY A 170 -10.99 19.66 -1.93
N THR A 171 -10.63 19.10 -3.09
CA THR A 171 -9.98 17.78 -3.17
C THR A 171 -8.61 17.81 -2.50
N ARG A 172 -8.34 16.81 -1.65
CA ARG A 172 -7.01 16.59 -1.04
C ARG A 172 -6.42 15.29 -1.55
N VAL A 173 -5.11 15.26 -1.74
CA VAL A 173 -4.40 14.08 -2.23
C VAL A 173 -3.14 13.84 -1.41
N THR A 174 -2.84 12.56 -1.12
CA THR A 174 -1.58 12.19 -0.48
C THR A 174 -0.41 12.35 -1.45
N ARG A 175 0.79 12.59 -0.89
CA ARG A 175 2.06 12.63 -1.65
C ARG A 175 3.00 11.59 -1.04
N PRO A 176 2.85 10.30 -1.38
CA PRO A 176 3.67 9.24 -0.82
C PRO A 176 5.12 9.32 -1.30
N GLU A 177 6.02 8.84 -0.45
CA GLU A 177 7.46 8.76 -0.73
C GLU A 177 7.86 7.44 -1.42
N GLY A 178 6.86 6.66 -1.86
CA GLY A 178 7.04 5.37 -2.51
C GLY A 178 5.73 4.67 -2.81
N GLY A 179 5.81 3.40 -3.25
CA GLY A 179 4.64 2.64 -3.69
C GLY A 179 4.07 3.16 -5.01
N TYR A 180 2.78 2.89 -5.27
CA TYR A 180 2.10 3.34 -6.48
C TYR A 180 0.61 3.69 -6.27
N PHE A 181 0.26 4.15 -5.04
CA PHE A 181 -1.09 4.60 -4.73
C PHE A 181 -1.12 6.05 -4.28
N LEU A 182 -2.13 6.79 -4.75
CA LEU A 182 -2.57 8.04 -4.18
C LEU A 182 -3.90 7.80 -3.46
N TRP A 183 -4.05 8.42 -2.30
CA TRP A 183 -5.32 8.52 -1.62
C TRP A 183 -5.89 9.90 -1.87
N ILE A 184 -7.10 9.94 -2.43
CA ILE A 184 -7.80 11.16 -2.81
C ILE A 184 -9.00 11.30 -1.88
N GLU A 185 -9.10 12.44 -1.20
CA GLU A 185 -10.26 12.87 -0.42
C GLU A 185 -11.01 13.93 -1.24
N LEU A 186 -12.15 13.57 -1.76
CA LEU A 186 -13.06 14.46 -2.48
C LEU A 186 -13.83 15.35 -1.48
N PRO A 187 -14.49 16.43 -1.93
CA PRO A 187 -15.48 17.13 -1.11
C PRO A 187 -16.48 16.16 -0.50
N PRO A 188 -16.88 16.33 0.80
CA PRO A 188 -17.72 15.38 1.51
C PRO A 188 -19.11 15.09 0.89
N SER A 189 -19.59 16.00 0.03
CA SER A 189 -20.84 15.84 -0.72
C SER A 189 -20.76 14.84 -1.87
N ILE A 190 -19.55 14.43 -2.29
CA ILE A 190 -19.36 13.47 -3.38
C ILE A 190 -19.27 12.05 -2.81
N ASP A 191 -20.22 11.20 -3.17
CA ASP A 191 -20.14 9.77 -2.86
C ASP A 191 -19.23 9.02 -3.84
N ALA A 192 -18.21 8.34 -3.30
CA ALA A 192 -17.21 7.65 -4.11
C ALA A 192 -17.77 6.42 -4.86
N TRP A 193 -18.84 5.77 -4.34
CA TRP A 193 -19.52 4.70 -5.05
C TRP A 193 -20.32 5.23 -6.24
N GLN A 194 -20.98 6.38 -6.08
CA GLN A 194 -21.67 7.03 -7.20
C GLN A 194 -20.67 7.42 -8.29
N LEU A 195 -19.55 8.02 -7.91
CA LEU A 195 -18.48 8.35 -8.84
C LEU A 195 -17.92 7.09 -9.54
N HIS A 196 -17.74 5.99 -8.80
CA HIS A 196 -17.29 4.73 -9.38
C HIS A 196 -18.28 4.21 -10.45
N ARG A 197 -19.60 4.22 -10.17
CA ARG A 197 -20.60 3.81 -11.17
C ARG A 197 -20.58 4.66 -12.43
N LEU A 198 -20.44 5.99 -12.27
CA LEU A 198 -20.27 6.88 -13.43
C LEU A 198 -18.98 6.61 -14.20
N ALA A 199 -17.87 6.37 -13.50
CA ALA A 199 -16.59 6.06 -14.13
C ALA A 199 -16.63 4.73 -14.90
N LEU A 200 -17.39 3.73 -14.43
CA LEU A 200 -17.57 2.45 -15.12
C LEU A 200 -18.24 2.61 -16.49
N SER A 201 -19.20 3.54 -16.67
CA SER A 201 -19.79 3.83 -17.99
C SER A 201 -18.78 4.39 -19.00
N HIS A 202 -17.63 4.88 -18.51
CA HIS A 202 -16.47 5.31 -19.31
C HIS A 202 -15.34 4.26 -19.33
N SER A 203 -15.62 3.00 -18.96
CA SER A 203 -14.63 1.93 -18.86
C SER A 203 -13.49 2.21 -17.88
N ILE A 204 -13.74 2.99 -16.83
CA ILE A 204 -12.78 3.34 -15.79
C ILE A 204 -13.22 2.72 -14.46
N SER A 205 -12.41 1.80 -13.94
CA SER A 205 -12.64 1.20 -12.62
C SER A 205 -11.89 2.00 -11.54
N LEU A 206 -12.60 2.37 -10.46
CA LEU A 206 -12.04 3.04 -9.30
C LEU A 206 -12.05 2.12 -8.08
N ALA A 207 -11.29 2.50 -7.06
CA ALA A 207 -11.33 1.85 -5.75
C ALA A 207 -11.91 2.83 -4.70
N PRO A 208 -13.24 2.83 -4.47
CA PRO A 208 -13.89 3.68 -3.48
C PRO A 208 -13.37 3.42 -2.07
N GLY A 209 -13.33 4.47 -1.24
CA GLY A 209 -12.74 4.40 0.09
C GLY A 209 -13.46 3.44 1.05
N GLN A 210 -14.74 3.20 0.83
CA GLN A 210 -15.54 2.30 1.65
C GLN A 210 -15.01 0.85 1.65
N ILE A 211 -14.41 0.37 0.54
CA ILE A 211 -13.86 -1.00 0.47
C ILE A 211 -12.66 -1.22 1.40
N PHE A 212 -12.07 -0.15 1.92
CA PHE A 212 -10.94 -0.19 2.85
C PHE A 212 -11.37 -0.01 4.31
N SER A 213 -12.67 -0.09 4.60
CA SER A 213 -13.19 0.11 5.95
C SER A 213 -14.37 -0.83 6.24
N ALA A 214 -14.20 -1.71 7.21
CA ALA A 214 -15.28 -2.59 7.66
C ALA A 214 -16.53 -1.83 8.17
N GLY A 215 -16.36 -0.59 8.64
CA GLY A 215 -17.44 0.28 9.12
C GLY A 215 -17.96 1.27 8.07
N GLY A 216 -17.70 1.08 6.76
CA GLY A 216 -18.22 1.93 5.67
C GLY A 216 -17.71 3.38 5.67
N ARG A 217 -16.64 3.67 6.41
CA ARG A 217 -16.02 5.01 6.44
C ARG A 217 -15.38 5.36 5.10
N PHE A 218 -14.97 6.62 4.94
CA PHE A 218 -14.28 7.13 3.74
C PHE A 218 -15.18 7.19 2.51
N GLY A 219 -16.47 7.49 2.70
CA GLY A 219 -17.48 7.55 1.64
C GLY A 219 -17.16 8.52 0.48
N HIS A 220 -16.38 9.54 0.76
CA HIS A 220 -15.93 10.55 -0.21
C HIS A 220 -14.46 10.37 -0.64
N CYS A 221 -13.86 9.21 -0.37
CA CYS A 221 -12.47 8.95 -0.68
C CYS A 221 -12.33 7.90 -1.78
N LEU A 222 -11.21 7.93 -2.49
CA LEU A 222 -10.82 6.88 -3.44
C LEU A 222 -9.32 6.67 -3.46
N ARG A 223 -8.91 5.43 -3.78
CA ARG A 223 -7.53 5.11 -4.08
C ARG A 223 -7.32 5.12 -5.59
N LEU A 224 -6.32 5.88 -6.02
CA LEU A 224 -5.85 5.91 -7.40
C LEU A 224 -4.54 5.14 -7.53
N ASN A 225 -4.43 4.27 -8.52
CA ASN A 225 -3.20 3.57 -8.86
C ASN A 225 -2.48 4.34 -9.97
N PHE A 226 -1.22 4.73 -9.74
CA PHE A 226 -0.36 5.36 -10.75
C PHE A 226 0.78 4.46 -11.23
N GLY A 227 0.78 3.17 -10.84
CA GLY A 227 1.84 2.21 -11.16
C GLY A 227 1.85 1.69 -12.59
N HIS A 228 1.03 2.24 -13.48
CA HIS A 228 1.08 1.93 -14.91
C HIS A 228 2.22 2.70 -15.58
N ALA A 229 2.77 2.09 -16.64
CA ALA A 229 3.72 2.78 -17.51
C ALA A 229 3.13 4.11 -18.03
N ALA A 230 4.00 5.00 -18.51
CA ALA A 230 3.58 6.29 -19.07
C ALA A 230 2.62 6.06 -20.27
N ASP A 231 1.33 6.02 -20.01
CA ASP A 231 0.26 5.80 -20.98
C ASP A 231 -0.69 7.01 -20.94
N LYS A 232 -0.87 7.65 -22.08
CA LYS A 232 -1.81 8.77 -22.23
C LYS A 232 -3.24 8.42 -21.83
N ARG A 233 -3.62 7.14 -21.95
CA ARG A 233 -4.94 6.63 -21.53
C ARG A 233 -5.15 6.78 -20.01
N VAL A 234 -4.09 6.56 -19.22
CA VAL A 234 -4.16 6.73 -17.74
C VAL A 234 -4.37 8.19 -17.38
N ASP A 235 -3.60 9.10 -17.98
CA ASP A 235 -3.75 10.54 -17.75
C ASP A 235 -5.16 11.01 -18.15
N GLN A 236 -5.68 10.53 -19.30
CA GLN A 236 -7.04 10.83 -19.75
C GLN A 236 -8.09 10.24 -18.79
N ALA A 237 -7.91 9.02 -18.29
CA ALA A 237 -8.81 8.41 -17.32
C ALA A 237 -8.87 9.23 -16.02
N ILE A 238 -7.73 9.66 -15.48
CA ILE A 238 -7.67 10.50 -14.28
C ILE A 238 -8.39 11.83 -14.52
N LYS A 239 -8.19 12.46 -15.69
CA LYS A 239 -8.90 13.69 -16.09
C LYS A 239 -10.42 13.47 -16.13
N THR A 240 -10.88 12.40 -16.77
CA THR A 240 -12.31 12.05 -16.85
C THR A 240 -12.91 11.86 -15.46
N VAL A 241 -12.24 11.15 -14.56
CA VAL A 241 -12.69 10.98 -13.17
C VAL A 241 -12.83 12.32 -12.46
N GLY A 242 -11.88 13.23 -12.65
CA GLY A 242 -11.95 14.57 -12.07
C GLY A 242 -13.15 15.37 -12.59
N GLN A 243 -13.45 15.30 -13.90
CA GLN A 243 -14.60 15.95 -14.50
C GLN A 243 -15.93 15.36 -13.99
N LEU A 244 -16.04 14.04 -13.92
CA LEU A 244 -17.20 13.35 -13.33
C LEU A 244 -17.40 13.70 -11.86
N ALA A 245 -16.32 13.82 -11.09
CA ALA A 245 -16.40 14.29 -9.70
C ALA A 245 -16.93 15.73 -9.63
N GLY A 246 -16.53 16.59 -10.58
CA GLY A 246 -17.03 17.95 -10.68
C GLY A 246 -18.53 18.03 -11.00
N SER A 247 -19.03 17.16 -11.88
CA SER A 247 -20.46 17.12 -12.22
C SER A 247 -21.35 16.69 -11.06
N LEU A 248 -20.83 15.92 -10.11
CA LEU A 248 -21.54 15.53 -8.89
C LEU A 248 -21.66 16.66 -7.84
N LEU A 249 -20.96 17.78 -8.02
CA LEU A 249 -21.09 18.98 -7.19
C LEU A 249 -22.12 19.96 -7.72
N ALA A 250 -22.45 19.91 -9.02
CA ALA A 250 -23.48 20.76 -9.58
C ALA A 250 -24.85 20.35 -8.99
N PRO A 251 -25.73 21.33 -8.60
CA PRO A 251 -27.11 20.97 -8.29
C PRO A 251 -27.74 20.27 -9.50
N PRO A 252 -28.64 19.29 -9.29
CA PRO A 252 -29.37 18.69 -10.40
C PRO A 252 -30.08 19.81 -11.18
N ALA A 253 -29.90 19.78 -12.51
CA ALA A 253 -30.52 20.73 -13.42
C ALA A 253 -32.06 20.61 -13.39
#